data_aa4783c183936cd2d29fd627b8e4931d
#
_entry.id   aa4783c183936cd2d29fd627b8e4931d
#
_cell.length_a   1.000
_cell.length_b   1.000
_cell.length_c   1.000
_cell.angle_alpha   90.00
_cell.angle_beta   90.00
_cell.angle_gamma   90.00
#
_symmetry.space_group_name_H-M   'P 1'
#
loop_
_entity.id
_entity.type
_entity.pdbx_description
1 polymer ?
#
loop_
_entity_poly.entity_id
_entity_poly.type
_entity_poly.pdbx_seq_one_letter_code
_entity_poly.pdbx_strand_id
1 'polypeptide(L)'
;HMLAGELPVGWDLDLPEFPAGEKPATRVSGHESLQAFAKNLEVLFGIDADLSCSTKAFVKGAADFDGRTGAGRNLRAGIREHAMASIAAGIAYHGGLVPFTSTFFVFADYMRPAMRLAAMNGLGTIFAFTHDSVAVGEDGPTHQPVEQLASLRAIPGFTVIRPGDANEAREAWRQAL
;
A
#
# COMPACT_ATOMS: atom_id res chain seq x y z
N HIS A 1 -9.73 4.04 20.83
CA HIS A 1 -9.55 2.73 20.17
C HIS A 1 -8.50 2.80 19.06
N MET A 2 -8.60 3.71 18.08
CA MET A 2 -7.64 3.81 16.95
C MET A 2 -6.19 4.15 17.37
N LEU A 3 -5.99 4.96 18.40
CA LEU A 3 -4.65 5.19 18.97
C LEU A 3 -4.05 3.93 19.62
N ALA A 4 -4.89 2.97 20.00
CA ALA A 4 -4.47 1.68 20.54
C ALA A 4 -4.27 0.61 19.46
N GLY A 5 -4.40 0.95 18.18
CA GLY A 5 -4.27 0.00 17.06
C GLY A 5 -5.48 -0.93 16.89
N GLU A 6 -6.61 -0.61 17.54
CA GLU A 6 -7.83 -1.42 17.42
C GLU A 6 -8.68 -0.92 16.23
N LEU A 7 -9.02 -1.84 15.34
CA LEU A 7 -9.92 -1.54 14.22
C LEU A 7 -11.38 -1.48 14.71
N PRO A 8 -12.19 -0.56 14.19
CA PRO A 8 -13.59 -0.45 14.58
C PRO A 8 -14.42 -1.67 14.11
N VAL A 9 -15.48 -1.98 14.83
CA VAL A 9 -16.43 -3.04 14.39
C VAL A 9 -16.97 -2.68 13.01
N GLY A 10 -16.94 -3.63 12.09
CA GLY A 10 -17.44 -3.43 10.72
C GLY A 10 -16.45 -2.75 9.78
N TRP A 11 -15.18 -2.64 10.14
CA TRP A 11 -14.15 -2.04 9.29
C TRP A 11 -13.98 -2.74 7.93
N ASP A 12 -14.30 -4.03 7.86
CA ASP A 12 -14.22 -4.90 6.68
C ASP A 12 -15.59 -5.23 6.05
N LEU A 13 -16.61 -4.41 6.34
CA LEU A 13 -17.91 -4.53 5.68
C LEU A 13 -17.86 -4.00 4.24
N ASP A 14 -18.79 -4.50 3.42
CA ASP A 14 -18.98 -4.06 2.02
C ASP A 14 -17.77 -4.33 1.11
N LEU A 15 -16.93 -5.31 1.45
CA LEU A 15 -15.81 -5.68 0.58
C LEU A 15 -16.33 -6.24 -0.76
N PRO A 16 -15.70 -5.87 -1.89
CA PRO A 16 -16.11 -6.36 -3.19
C PRO A 16 -15.87 -7.87 -3.30
N GLU A 17 -16.82 -8.56 -3.93
CA GLU A 17 -16.66 -9.94 -4.37
C GLU A 17 -16.38 -9.96 -5.87
N PHE A 18 -15.42 -10.76 -6.27
CA PHE A 18 -15.05 -10.90 -7.67
C PHE A 18 -15.51 -12.29 -8.15
N PRO A 19 -16.49 -12.37 -9.08
CA PRO A 19 -17.00 -13.63 -9.57
C PRO A 19 -15.94 -14.51 -10.22
N ALA A 20 -16.11 -15.83 -10.10
CA ALA A 20 -15.21 -16.78 -10.75
C ALA A 20 -15.23 -16.58 -12.28
N GLY A 21 -14.03 -16.49 -12.87
CA GLY A 21 -13.86 -16.26 -14.31
C GLY A 21 -13.60 -14.81 -14.70
N GLU A 22 -13.89 -13.84 -13.84
CA GLU A 22 -13.39 -12.48 -14.02
C GLU A 22 -11.89 -12.41 -13.74
N LYS A 23 -11.19 -11.65 -14.57
CA LYS A 23 -9.73 -11.50 -14.47
C LYS A 23 -9.30 -10.02 -14.49
N PRO A 24 -9.81 -9.18 -13.59
CA PRO A 24 -9.32 -7.82 -13.49
C PRO A 24 -7.84 -7.84 -13.08
N ALA A 25 -7.09 -6.85 -13.52
CA ALA A 25 -5.73 -6.67 -12.99
C ALA A 25 -5.78 -6.48 -11.47
N THR A 26 -4.90 -7.14 -10.71
CA THR A 26 -4.91 -7.10 -9.24
C THR A 26 -4.78 -5.70 -8.65
N ARG A 27 -4.16 -4.75 -9.37
CA ARG A 27 -4.16 -3.33 -8.98
C ARG A 27 -5.56 -2.69 -9.03
N VAL A 28 -6.46 -3.17 -9.91
CA VAL A 28 -7.84 -2.67 -10.01
C VAL A 28 -8.67 -3.23 -8.87
N SER A 29 -8.64 -4.56 -8.67
CA SER A 29 -9.35 -5.20 -7.55
C SER A 29 -8.81 -4.74 -6.19
N GLY A 30 -7.50 -4.52 -6.08
CA GLY A 30 -6.89 -3.90 -4.90
C GLY A 30 -7.38 -2.48 -4.65
N HIS A 31 -7.56 -1.68 -5.72
CA HIS A 31 -8.17 -0.36 -5.61
C HIS A 31 -9.60 -0.41 -5.07
N GLU A 32 -10.44 -1.28 -5.64
CA GLU A 32 -11.84 -1.42 -5.22
C GLU A 32 -11.93 -1.85 -3.74
N SER A 33 -11.08 -2.79 -3.34
CA SER A 33 -10.98 -3.22 -1.95
C SER A 33 -10.52 -2.09 -1.04
N LEU A 34 -9.48 -1.34 -1.43
CA LEU A 34 -8.98 -0.18 -0.69
C LEU A 34 -10.08 0.88 -0.48
N GLN A 35 -10.93 1.13 -1.50
CA GLN A 35 -12.03 2.09 -1.34
C GLN A 35 -13.07 1.60 -0.34
N ALA A 36 -13.39 0.31 -0.33
CA ALA A 36 -14.30 -0.25 0.67
C ALA A 36 -13.74 -0.09 2.09
N PHE A 37 -12.46 -0.39 2.31
CA PHE A 37 -11.81 -0.14 3.59
C PHE A 37 -11.78 1.35 3.94
N ALA A 38 -11.43 2.22 3.00
CA ALA A 38 -11.32 3.67 3.24
C ALA A 38 -12.67 4.34 3.60
N LYS A 39 -13.79 3.74 3.19
CA LYS A 39 -15.14 4.17 3.58
C LYS A 39 -15.38 3.94 5.08
N ASN A 40 -14.88 2.81 5.61
CA ASN A 40 -15.11 2.38 6.99
C ASN A 40 -13.95 2.74 7.93
N LEU A 41 -12.78 3.09 7.38
CA LEU A 41 -11.57 3.47 8.11
C LEU A 41 -11.11 4.86 7.70
N GLU A 42 -11.58 5.88 8.42
CA GLU A 42 -11.18 7.28 8.16
C GLU A 42 -9.68 7.52 8.42
N VAL A 43 -9.06 6.64 9.19
CA VAL A 43 -7.63 6.69 9.55
C VAL A 43 -6.70 6.17 8.47
N LEU A 44 -7.21 5.58 7.39
CA LEU A 44 -6.38 5.18 6.25
C LEU A 44 -5.78 6.41 5.57
N PHE A 45 -4.45 6.42 5.43
CA PHE A 45 -3.69 7.53 4.90
C PHE A 45 -2.71 7.05 3.83
N GLY A 46 -2.94 7.46 2.59
CA GLY A 46 -2.14 7.06 1.43
C GLY A 46 -0.95 7.98 1.17
N ILE A 47 0.19 7.41 0.81
CA ILE A 47 1.38 8.17 0.41
C ILE A 47 1.85 7.64 -0.94
N ASP A 48 2.08 8.53 -1.88
CA ASP A 48 2.35 8.19 -3.28
C ASP A 48 3.66 8.82 -3.78
N ALA A 49 4.41 8.05 -4.54
CA ALA A 49 5.64 8.48 -5.20
C ALA A 49 5.38 8.96 -6.65
N ASP A 50 4.29 9.70 -6.86
CA ASP A 50 3.85 10.25 -8.15
C ASP A 50 3.38 9.20 -9.18
N LEU A 51 2.89 8.05 -8.68
CA LEU A 51 2.45 6.92 -9.49
C LEU A 51 1.00 6.48 -9.23
N SER A 52 0.23 7.21 -8.42
CA SER A 52 -1.13 6.81 -8.01
C SER A 52 -2.09 6.58 -9.18
N CYS A 53 -1.94 7.32 -10.29
CA CYS A 53 -2.73 7.08 -11.50
C CYS A 53 -2.53 5.67 -12.06
N SER A 54 -1.33 5.12 -11.96
CA SER A 54 -0.96 3.80 -12.47
C SER A 54 -1.16 2.70 -11.42
N THR A 55 -0.70 2.92 -10.18
CA THR A 55 -0.81 1.94 -9.09
C THR A 55 -2.23 1.77 -8.59
N LYS A 56 -3.10 2.78 -8.79
CA LYS A 56 -4.47 2.82 -8.27
C LYS A 56 -4.57 2.82 -6.74
N ALA A 57 -3.47 2.92 -6.00
CA ALA A 57 -3.47 2.90 -4.54
C ALA A 57 -3.52 4.34 -3.97
N PHE A 58 -4.73 4.86 -3.85
CA PHE A 58 -5.04 6.17 -3.25
C PHE A 58 -6.49 6.16 -2.74
N VAL A 59 -6.81 7.02 -1.79
CA VAL A 59 -8.17 7.17 -1.26
C VAL A 59 -8.97 8.09 -2.18
N LYS A 60 -9.88 7.50 -2.96
CA LYS A 60 -10.72 8.24 -3.92
C LYS A 60 -11.66 9.18 -3.18
N GLY A 61 -11.82 10.39 -3.71
CA GLY A 61 -12.71 11.41 -3.10
C GLY A 61 -12.10 12.13 -1.89
N ALA A 62 -10.98 11.65 -1.35
CA ALA A 62 -10.21 12.41 -0.38
C ALA A 62 -9.26 13.39 -1.10
N ALA A 63 -9.17 14.60 -0.55
CA ALA A 63 -8.21 15.58 -1.06
C ALA A 63 -6.75 15.15 -0.80
N ASP A 64 -5.83 15.80 -1.51
CA ASP A 64 -4.42 15.72 -1.16
C ASP A 64 -4.19 16.40 0.20
N PHE A 65 -3.26 15.84 0.97
CA PHE A 65 -2.95 16.35 2.30
C PHE A 65 -2.36 17.76 2.24
N ASP A 66 -2.98 18.70 2.94
CA ASP A 66 -2.48 20.06 3.10
C ASP A 66 -1.97 20.24 4.54
N GLY A 67 -0.66 20.36 4.68
CA GLY A 67 0.00 20.53 5.98
C GLY A 67 -0.40 21.81 6.74
N ARG A 68 -1.04 22.80 6.11
CA ARG A 68 -1.54 24.01 6.76
C ARG A 68 -2.87 23.81 7.45
N THR A 69 -3.71 22.96 6.88
CA THR A 69 -5.07 22.70 7.37
C THR A 69 -5.20 21.35 8.07
N GLY A 70 -4.27 20.43 7.83
CA GLY A 70 -4.37 19.04 8.25
C GLY A 70 -5.41 18.22 7.49
N ALA A 71 -6.00 18.78 6.44
CA ALA A 71 -7.02 18.11 5.65
C ALA A 71 -6.40 17.22 4.56
N GLY A 72 -7.18 16.24 4.08
CA GLY A 72 -6.79 15.31 3.05
C GLY A 72 -6.20 14.01 3.59
N ARG A 73 -6.30 12.93 2.79
CA ARG A 73 -5.81 11.59 3.14
C ARG A 73 -4.86 11.00 2.11
N ASN A 74 -4.39 11.81 1.15
CA ASN A 74 -3.41 11.40 0.15
C ASN A 74 -2.23 12.37 0.19
N LEU A 75 -1.05 11.89 0.57
CA LEU A 75 0.18 12.67 0.57
C LEU A 75 0.97 12.42 -0.72
N ARG A 76 1.28 13.50 -1.46
CA ARG A 76 2.10 13.44 -2.66
C ARG A 76 3.56 13.64 -2.28
N ALA A 77 4.30 12.54 -2.14
CA ALA A 77 5.73 12.60 -1.79
C ALA A 77 6.62 12.96 -2.99
N GLY A 78 6.09 12.89 -4.22
CA GLY A 78 6.87 12.94 -5.44
C GLY A 78 7.75 11.69 -5.61
N ILE A 79 8.66 11.69 -6.59
CA ILE A 79 9.57 10.56 -6.86
C ILE A 79 10.64 10.48 -5.75
N ARG A 80 10.23 10.03 -4.56
CA ARG A 80 11.07 9.96 -3.33
C ARG A 80 10.70 8.75 -2.50
N GLU A 81 10.91 7.55 -3.00
CA GLU A 81 10.44 6.30 -2.41
C GLU A 81 11.00 6.08 -0.99
N HIS A 82 12.27 6.39 -0.76
CA HIS A 82 12.86 6.28 0.57
C HIS A 82 12.18 7.23 1.58
N ALA A 83 11.97 8.47 1.19
CA ALA A 83 11.27 9.45 2.05
C ALA A 83 9.81 9.05 2.27
N MET A 84 9.13 8.57 1.23
CA MET A 84 7.76 8.06 1.30
C MET A 84 7.64 6.94 2.35
N ALA A 85 8.51 5.94 2.28
CA ALA A 85 8.52 4.83 3.24
C ALA A 85 8.87 5.29 4.66
N SER A 86 9.80 6.24 4.80
CA SER A 86 10.20 6.78 6.10
C SER A 86 9.10 7.64 6.74
N ILE A 87 8.37 8.42 5.94
CA ILE A 87 7.20 9.18 6.40
C ILE A 87 6.12 8.22 6.89
N ALA A 88 5.81 7.17 6.10
CA ALA A 88 4.83 6.17 6.50
C ALA A 88 5.23 5.47 7.82
N ALA A 89 6.48 5.07 7.95
CA ALA A 89 7.00 4.48 9.19
C ALA A 89 6.88 5.46 10.38
N GLY A 90 7.18 6.75 10.17
CA GLY A 90 7.03 7.78 11.20
C GLY A 90 5.58 7.99 11.64
N ILE A 91 4.64 7.97 10.69
CA ILE A 91 3.20 8.04 10.98
C ILE A 91 2.74 6.80 11.78
N ALA A 92 3.13 5.60 11.34
CA ALA A 92 2.81 4.37 12.07
C ALA A 92 3.42 4.36 13.48
N TYR A 93 4.63 4.86 13.64
CA TYR A 93 5.31 4.96 14.93
C TYR A 93 4.59 5.93 15.88
N HIS A 94 4.11 7.07 15.37
CA HIS A 94 3.32 8.04 16.15
C HIS A 94 1.96 7.46 16.57
N GLY A 95 1.36 6.64 15.71
CA GLY A 95 0.02 6.09 15.90
C GLY A 95 -1.12 7.04 15.48
N GLY A 96 -2.34 6.53 15.48
CA GLY A 96 -3.57 7.26 15.15
C GLY A 96 -3.97 7.25 13.69
N LEU A 97 -3.05 6.97 12.77
CA LEU A 97 -3.31 6.73 11.35
C LEU A 97 -2.77 5.37 10.93
N VAL A 98 -3.38 4.79 9.92
CA VAL A 98 -2.92 3.57 9.25
C VAL A 98 -2.32 3.97 7.90
N PRO A 99 -1.00 4.14 7.80
CA PRO A 99 -0.36 4.59 6.57
C PRO A 99 -0.18 3.43 5.59
N PHE A 100 -0.45 3.71 4.32
CA PHE A 100 -0.01 2.86 3.22
C PHE A 100 0.76 3.68 2.18
N THR A 101 1.72 3.03 1.52
CA THR A 101 2.50 3.63 0.44
C THR A 101 2.25 2.90 -0.85
N SER A 102 2.51 3.56 -1.98
CA SER A 102 2.35 2.93 -3.28
C SER A 102 3.40 3.38 -4.29
N THR A 103 3.98 2.39 -4.98
CA THR A 103 4.89 2.58 -6.11
C THR A 103 4.97 1.29 -6.94
N PHE A 104 5.76 1.27 -8.03
CA PHE A 104 6.06 0.06 -8.77
C PHE A 104 7.05 -0.82 -8.00
N PHE A 105 6.94 -2.12 -8.18
CA PHE A 105 7.65 -3.08 -7.34
C PHE A 105 9.18 -3.00 -7.47
N VAL A 106 9.70 -2.70 -8.66
CA VAL A 106 11.14 -2.51 -8.87
C VAL A 106 11.72 -1.41 -7.98
N PHE A 107 10.93 -0.37 -7.68
CA PHE A 107 11.34 0.76 -6.85
C PHE A 107 11.34 0.45 -5.35
N ALA A 108 10.94 -0.76 -4.95
CA ALA A 108 11.20 -1.26 -3.60
C ALA A 108 12.68 -1.20 -3.22
N ASP A 109 13.58 -1.25 -4.20
CA ASP A 109 15.02 -1.13 -3.98
C ASP A 109 15.41 0.21 -3.36
N TYR A 110 14.73 1.30 -3.71
CA TYR A 110 14.94 2.61 -3.09
C TYR A 110 14.32 2.70 -1.68
N MET A 111 13.34 1.86 -1.37
CA MET A 111 12.63 1.86 -0.08
C MET A 111 13.22 0.89 0.94
N ARG A 112 14.00 -0.08 0.50
CA ARG A 112 14.46 -1.23 1.30
C ARG A 112 15.01 -0.86 2.69
N PRO A 113 15.90 0.14 2.86
CA PRO A 113 16.39 0.50 4.20
C PRO A 113 15.28 0.96 5.14
N ALA A 114 14.33 1.77 4.64
CA ALA A 114 13.20 2.25 5.43
C ALA A 114 12.21 1.11 5.78
N MET A 115 11.92 0.21 4.83
CA MET A 115 11.08 -0.98 5.07
C MET A 115 11.72 -1.90 6.12
N ARG A 116 13.03 -2.12 6.05
CA ARG A 116 13.75 -2.91 7.05
C ARG A 116 13.64 -2.29 8.44
N LEU A 117 13.78 -0.97 8.56
CA LEU A 117 13.62 -0.28 9.84
C LEU A 117 12.18 -0.37 10.36
N ALA A 118 11.18 -0.24 9.49
CA ALA A 118 9.78 -0.43 9.88
C ALA A 118 9.54 -1.85 10.43
N ALA A 119 10.04 -2.88 9.76
CA ALA A 119 9.96 -4.26 10.22
C ALA A 119 10.67 -4.49 11.57
N MET A 120 11.88 -3.95 11.73
CA MET A 120 12.64 -4.05 12.99
C MET A 120 11.92 -3.41 14.18
N ASN A 121 11.13 -2.37 13.93
CA ASN A 121 10.35 -1.69 14.96
C ASN A 121 8.92 -2.25 15.10
N GLY A 122 8.55 -3.29 14.36
CA GLY A 122 7.22 -3.90 14.40
C GLY A 122 6.09 -2.95 13.99
N LEU A 123 6.37 -2.04 13.04
CA LEU A 123 5.40 -1.01 12.64
C LEU A 123 4.39 -1.56 11.63
N GLY A 124 3.11 -1.26 11.86
CA GLY A 124 2.00 -1.59 10.95
C GLY A 124 1.94 -0.68 9.74
N THR A 125 3.01 -0.63 8.94
CA THR A 125 3.07 0.16 7.70
C THR A 125 2.80 -0.74 6.51
N ILE A 126 1.86 -0.36 5.64
CA ILE A 126 1.52 -1.12 4.44
C ILE A 126 2.29 -0.57 3.25
N PHE A 127 3.03 -1.44 2.56
CA PHE A 127 3.76 -1.11 1.34
C PHE A 127 3.10 -1.82 0.16
N ALA A 128 2.23 -1.12 -0.57
CA ALA A 128 1.52 -1.64 -1.72
C ALA A 128 2.33 -1.44 -3.01
N PHE A 129 2.63 -2.53 -3.68
CA PHE A 129 3.38 -2.52 -4.93
C PHE A 129 2.54 -3.03 -6.10
N THR A 130 2.76 -2.47 -7.26
CA THR A 130 2.20 -2.94 -8.53
C THR A 130 3.32 -3.20 -9.53
N HIS A 131 2.98 -3.68 -10.73
CA HIS A 131 3.97 -3.96 -11.78
C HIS A 131 5.06 -4.93 -11.28
N ASP A 132 4.63 -6.03 -10.67
CA ASP A 132 5.47 -6.97 -9.92
C ASP A 132 5.96 -8.17 -10.73
N SER A 133 6.02 -8.05 -12.05
CA SER A 133 6.41 -9.13 -12.96
C SER A 133 7.36 -8.65 -14.05
N VAL A 134 8.22 -9.55 -14.52
CA VAL A 134 9.00 -9.34 -15.74
C VAL A 134 8.14 -9.12 -16.99
N ALA A 135 6.85 -9.40 -16.91
CA ALA A 135 5.87 -9.22 -17.99
C ALA A 135 5.20 -7.83 -17.99
N VAL A 136 5.77 -6.81 -17.33
CA VAL A 136 5.18 -5.45 -17.34
C VAL A 136 5.14 -4.82 -18.74
N GLY A 137 5.87 -5.36 -19.71
CA GLY A 137 5.74 -4.99 -21.10
C GLY A 137 6.61 -3.82 -21.52
N GLU A 138 5.97 -2.76 -22.04
CA GLU A 138 6.65 -1.64 -22.70
C GLU A 138 7.54 -0.77 -21.80
N ASP A 139 7.35 -0.82 -20.49
CA ASP A 139 8.21 -0.10 -19.53
C ASP A 139 9.67 -0.59 -19.57
N GLY A 140 9.88 -1.81 -20.02
CA GLY A 140 11.20 -2.39 -20.29
C GLY A 140 11.97 -2.84 -19.04
N PRO A 141 13.27 -3.20 -19.24
CA PRO A 141 14.07 -3.88 -18.21
C PRO A 141 14.26 -3.07 -16.91
N THR A 142 14.25 -1.76 -17.01
CA THR A 142 14.40 -0.88 -15.83
C THR A 142 13.21 -0.94 -14.87
N HIS A 143 12.09 -1.51 -15.31
CA HIS A 143 10.84 -1.60 -14.56
C HIS A 143 10.41 -3.06 -14.29
N GLN A 144 11.19 -4.02 -14.73
CA GLN A 144 10.91 -5.46 -14.62
C GLN A 144 11.58 -6.06 -13.38
N PRO A 145 10.84 -6.26 -12.27
CA PRO A 145 11.43 -6.81 -11.05
C PRO A 145 11.76 -8.30 -11.22
N VAL A 146 12.90 -8.71 -10.69
CA VAL A 146 13.37 -10.09 -10.65
C VAL A 146 13.72 -10.50 -9.21
N GLU A 147 14.70 -9.82 -8.61
CA GLU A 147 15.24 -10.14 -7.29
C GLU A 147 14.45 -9.53 -6.13
N GLN A 148 13.58 -8.56 -6.38
CA GLN A 148 12.88 -7.79 -5.34
C GLN A 148 12.06 -8.68 -4.40
N LEU A 149 11.33 -9.65 -4.95
CA LEU A 149 10.49 -10.53 -4.14
C LEU A 149 11.31 -11.37 -3.16
N ALA A 150 12.37 -12.00 -3.63
CA ALA A 150 13.27 -12.80 -2.79
C ALA A 150 13.95 -11.92 -1.73
N SER A 151 14.39 -10.75 -2.12
CA SER A 151 15.09 -9.82 -1.24
C SER A 151 14.20 -9.24 -0.13
N LEU A 152 12.91 -8.96 -0.39
CA LEU A 152 11.98 -8.52 0.64
C LEU A 152 11.62 -9.67 1.58
N ARG A 153 11.45 -10.88 1.07
CA ARG A 153 11.22 -12.08 1.89
C ARG A 153 12.39 -12.42 2.82
N ALA A 154 13.59 -11.94 2.51
CA ALA A 154 14.76 -12.09 3.38
C ALA A 154 14.80 -11.12 4.56
N ILE A 155 13.95 -10.11 4.62
CA ILE A 155 13.90 -9.15 5.73
C ILE A 155 13.19 -9.81 6.92
N PRO A 156 13.85 -9.99 8.08
CA PRO A 156 13.21 -10.56 9.25
C PRO A 156 12.03 -9.72 9.73
N GLY A 157 10.91 -10.38 10.06
CA GLY A 157 9.69 -9.71 10.54
C GLY A 157 8.90 -8.94 9.46
N PHE A 158 9.30 -9.04 8.19
CA PHE A 158 8.59 -8.41 7.09
C PHE A 158 7.66 -9.41 6.39
N THR A 159 6.36 -9.18 6.44
CA THR A 159 5.36 -10.03 5.77
C THR A 159 5.23 -9.62 4.31
N VAL A 160 5.37 -10.58 3.39
CA VAL A 160 5.23 -10.37 1.96
C VAL A 160 4.09 -11.22 1.42
N ILE A 161 3.02 -10.55 0.94
CA ILE A 161 1.87 -11.19 0.31
C ILE A 161 1.88 -10.83 -1.17
N ARG A 162 1.71 -11.82 -2.04
CA ARG A 162 1.65 -11.64 -3.49
C ARG A 162 0.40 -12.31 -4.04
N PRO A 163 -0.72 -11.57 -4.12
CA PRO A 163 -1.98 -12.11 -4.59
C PRO A 163 -1.93 -12.48 -6.08
N GLY A 164 -2.49 -13.63 -6.44
CA GLY A 164 -2.57 -14.13 -7.82
C GLY A 164 -3.86 -13.76 -8.52
N ASP A 165 -4.91 -13.37 -7.78
CA ASP A 165 -6.20 -12.98 -8.34
C ASP A 165 -6.86 -11.84 -7.56
N ALA A 166 -8.08 -11.48 -7.98
CA ALA A 166 -8.81 -10.36 -7.43
C ALA A 166 -9.27 -10.57 -5.98
N ASN A 167 -9.74 -11.78 -5.64
CA ASN A 167 -10.17 -12.10 -4.28
C ASN A 167 -8.98 -12.23 -3.34
N GLU A 168 -7.87 -12.77 -3.81
CA GLU A 168 -6.61 -12.78 -3.06
C GLU A 168 -6.09 -11.35 -2.83
N ALA A 169 -6.23 -10.44 -3.79
CA ALA A 169 -5.85 -9.03 -3.62
C ALA A 169 -6.69 -8.33 -2.55
N ARG A 170 -8.00 -8.61 -2.50
CA ARG A 170 -8.89 -8.14 -1.44
C ARG A 170 -8.45 -8.68 -0.08
N GLU A 171 -8.19 -9.99 0.01
CA GLU A 171 -7.77 -10.63 1.24
C GLU A 171 -6.38 -10.16 1.70
N ALA A 172 -5.46 -9.90 0.75
CA ALA A 172 -4.15 -9.32 1.06
C ALA A 172 -4.27 -7.95 1.76
N TRP A 173 -5.16 -7.08 1.28
CA TRP A 173 -5.48 -5.82 1.96
C TRP A 173 -6.08 -6.05 3.35
N ARG A 174 -7.02 -7.00 3.46
CA ARG A 174 -7.66 -7.34 4.74
C ARG A 174 -6.64 -7.86 5.77
N GLN A 175 -5.66 -8.65 5.34
CA GLN A 175 -4.61 -9.16 6.24
C GLN A 175 -3.56 -8.11 6.60
N ALA A 176 -3.38 -7.08 5.77
CA ALA A 176 -2.41 -6.03 6.01
C ALA A 176 -2.94 -4.94 6.97
N LEU A 177 -4.26 -4.81 7.09
CA LEU A 177 -4.96 -3.91 8.01
C LEU A 177 -5.20 -4.57 9.36
#